data_8cea358a85d181520518ac43018ba29e
#
_entry.id   8cea358a85d181520518ac43018ba29e
#
_cell.length_a   1.000
_cell.length_b   1.000
_cell.length_c   1.000
_cell.angle_alpha   90.00
_cell.angle_beta   90.00
_cell.angle_gamma   90.00
#
_symmetry.space_group_name_H-M   'P 1'
#
loop_
_entity.id
_entity.type
_entity.pdbx_description
1 polymer ?
#
loop_
_entity_poly.entity_id
_entity_poly.type
_entity_poly.pdbx_seq_one_letter_code
_entity_poly.pdbx_strand_id
1 'polypeptide(L)'
;EAVAEEFMEDSQGARVNVGVSGTGGGFSKFLRGETAINDASRPIAPNEIEKAEANGIEFIEIPVAYDGLAVVVHPENDWASCLTAGELREIWKPDSSIDRWGQIRDSYPDRPIKLYGPGTASGTYDYFTEAIVGEAEASRSDFTASEDDNVLVQGITGTETALGYFGLAYYENNADKLKALSIDPDERDGGAPCVTPGAETVKNGRYRPLSRPLFIYVNPAKITPTVEKFVTFYLQNADELASDVGYVAMPDDAYELALQRFQDRTSGTVFGVEGVDATGTQVEEMLREAAEGTAPSDTVAAE
;
A
#
# COMPACT_ATOMS: atom_id res chain seq x y z
N GLU A 1 8.37 -4.97 11.38
CA GLU A 1 9.17 -6.01 12.09
C GLU A 1 10.63 -5.93 11.67
N ALA A 2 11.01 -6.08 10.38
CA ALA A 2 12.41 -6.08 9.93
C ALA A 2 13.23 -4.89 10.48
N VAL A 3 12.72 -3.67 10.38
CA VAL A 3 13.38 -2.47 10.95
C VAL A 3 13.61 -2.59 12.46
N ALA A 4 12.64 -3.19 13.19
CA ALA A 4 12.77 -3.36 14.63
C ALA A 4 13.83 -4.42 14.99
N GLU A 5 13.95 -5.48 14.22
CA GLU A 5 14.96 -6.52 14.37
C GLU A 5 16.35 -5.93 14.10
N GLU A 6 16.55 -5.26 12.97
CA GLU A 6 17.81 -4.63 12.60
C GLU A 6 18.24 -3.56 13.61
N PHE A 7 17.31 -2.72 14.06
CA PHE A 7 17.59 -1.72 15.09
C PHE A 7 18.02 -2.34 16.42
N MET A 8 17.40 -3.45 16.82
CA MET A 8 17.78 -4.15 18.07
C MET A 8 19.13 -4.85 17.97
N GLU A 9 19.53 -5.26 16.77
CA GLU A 9 20.88 -5.80 16.53
C GLU A 9 21.95 -4.71 16.57
N ASP A 10 21.68 -3.55 15.94
CA ASP A 10 22.61 -2.41 15.96
C ASP A 10 22.69 -1.73 17.34
N SER A 11 21.57 -1.60 18.03
CA SER A 11 21.43 -0.86 19.28
C SER A 11 21.39 -1.78 20.51
N GLN A 12 22.55 -2.08 21.10
CA GLN A 12 22.66 -2.95 22.27
C GLN A 12 21.76 -2.51 23.44
N GLY A 13 20.83 -3.37 23.83
CA GLY A 13 19.93 -3.17 24.97
C GLY A 13 18.65 -2.41 24.65
N ALA A 14 18.45 -1.95 23.41
CA ALA A 14 17.15 -1.47 22.95
C ALA A 14 16.15 -2.64 22.81
N ARG A 15 14.88 -2.36 23.11
CA ARG A 15 13.79 -3.30 22.87
C ARG A 15 12.64 -2.60 22.16
N VAL A 16 12.24 -3.15 21.01
CA VAL A 16 11.06 -2.75 20.26
C VAL A 16 10.10 -3.94 20.26
N ASN A 17 8.87 -3.72 20.72
CA ASN A 17 7.81 -4.73 20.68
C ASN A 17 6.85 -4.35 19.57
N VAL A 18 6.71 -5.19 18.58
CA VAL A 18 5.78 -5.03 17.48
C VAL A 18 4.54 -5.87 17.75
N GLY A 19 3.37 -5.23 17.71
CA GLY A 19 2.08 -5.93 17.82
C GLY A 19 1.39 -5.92 16.47
N VAL A 20 0.90 -7.07 16.04
CA VAL A 20 0.22 -7.22 14.76
C VAL A 20 -1.27 -6.89 14.90
N SER A 21 -1.78 -6.04 14.02
CA SER A 21 -3.22 -5.77 13.82
C SER A 21 -3.39 -5.06 12.47
N GLY A 22 -4.55 -5.15 11.85
CA GLY A 22 -4.84 -4.31 10.69
C GLY A 22 -4.78 -2.81 11.03
N THR A 23 -4.67 -1.95 10.01
CA THR A 23 -4.48 -0.48 10.15
C THR A 23 -5.49 0.16 11.11
N GLY A 24 -6.78 -0.16 10.98
CA GLY A 24 -7.82 0.37 11.89
C GLY A 24 -7.65 -0.10 13.33
N GLY A 25 -7.22 -1.35 13.55
CA GLY A 25 -6.90 -1.88 14.87
C GLY A 25 -5.69 -1.19 15.50
N GLY A 26 -4.68 -0.88 14.69
CA GLY A 26 -3.51 -0.10 15.08
C GLY A 26 -3.88 1.32 15.51
N PHE A 27 -4.63 2.06 14.67
CA PHE A 27 -5.14 3.39 15.03
C PHE A 27 -6.00 3.36 16.30
N SER A 28 -6.84 2.35 16.46
CA SER A 28 -7.65 2.22 17.69
C SER A 28 -6.80 2.16 18.96
N LYS A 29 -5.67 1.48 18.96
CA LYS A 29 -4.72 1.42 20.08
C LYS A 29 -3.94 2.72 20.23
N PHE A 30 -3.44 3.26 19.14
CA PHE A 30 -2.65 4.49 19.09
C PHE A 30 -3.44 5.69 19.63
N LEU A 31 -4.69 5.85 19.19
CA LEU A 31 -5.59 6.94 19.60
C LEU A 31 -6.07 6.84 21.05
N ARG A 32 -5.89 5.69 21.71
CA ARG A 32 -6.02 5.55 23.16
C ARG A 32 -4.70 5.78 23.91
N GLY A 33 -3.63 6.12 23.18
CA GLY A 33 -2.31 6.32 23.76
C GLY A 33 -1.65 5.04 24.26
N GLU A 34 -2.01 3.87 23.74
CA GLU A 34 -1.42 2.59 24.16
C GLU A 34 -0.03 2.37 23.55
N THR A 35 0.17 2.80 22.30
CA THR A 35 1.43 2.67 21.56
C THR A 35 2.13 4.01 21.36
N ALA A 36 3.45 3.99 21.17
CA ALA A 36 4.23 5.17 20.82
C ALA A 36 4.25 5.42 19.30
N ILE A 37 4.18 4.32 18.54
CA ILE A 37 4.18 4.31 17.08
C ILE A 37 3.02 3.44 16.61
N ASN A 38 2.43 3.78 15.47
CA ASN A 38 1.47 2.97 14.74
C ASN A 38 1.87 2.89 13.27
N ASP A 39 1.96 1.69 12.74
CA ASP A 39 2.14 1.45 11.31
C ASP A 39 0.78 1.48 10.62
N ALA A 40 0.71 2.08 9.45
CA ALA A 40 -0.53 2.19 8.68
C ALA A 40 -0.27 2.05 7.18
N SER A 41 -1.17 1.36 6.50
CA SER A 41 -1.14 1.16 5.04
C SER A 41 -2.08 2.10 4.28
N ARG A 42 -2.59 3.11 4.96
CA ARG A 42 -3.32 4.24 4.44
C ARG A 42 -3.13 5.47 5.34
N PRO A 43 -3.41 6.69 4.86
CA PRO A 43 -3.49 7.85 5.75
C PRO A 43 -4.53 7.69 6.86
N ILE A 44 -4.36 8.46 7.91
CA ILE A 44 -5.36 8.57 8.98
C ILE A 44 -6.69 9.09 8.42
N ALA A 45 -7.79 8.45 8.80
CA ALA A 45 -9.11 8.83 8.30
C ALA A 45 -9.71 10.00 9.11
N PRO A 46 -10.63 10.80 8.53
CA PRO A 46 -11.24 11.95 9.23
C PRO A 46 -11.85 11.60 10.59
N ASN A 47 -12.55 10.48 10.69
CA ASN A 47 -13.13 10.00 11.95
C ASN A 47 -12.06 9.55 12.98
N GLU A 48 -10.85 9.24 12.54
CA GLU A 48 -9.71 8.93 13.39
C GLU A 48 -9.03 10.20 13.87
N ILE A 49 -8.98 11.25 13.03
CA ILE A 49 -8.51 12.59 13.41
C ILE A 49 -9.42 13.17 14.52
N GLU A 50 -10.74 13.12 14.34
CA GLU A 50 -11.71 13.53 15.36
C GLU A 50 -11.50 12.80 16.71
N LYS A 51 -11.18 11.51 16.65
CA LYS A 51 -10.86 10.72 17.86
C LYS A 51 -9.52 11.12 18.48
N ALA A 52 -8.51 11.45 17.67
CA ALA A 52 -7.23 11.94 18.15
C ALA A 52 -7.43 13.23 18.96
N GLU A 53 -8.16 14.20 18.40
CA GLU A 53 -8.49 15.46 19.04
C GLU A 53 -9.28 15.26 20.35
N ALA A 54 -10.34 14.44 20.30
CA ALA A 54 -11.16 14.16 21.48
C ALA A 54 -10.37 13.51 22.62
N ASN A 55 -9.33 12.74 22.30
CA ASN A 55 -8.46 12.07 23.28
C ASN A 55 -7.21 12.89 23.63
N GLY A 56 -7.00 14.04 23.02
CA GLY A 56 -5.80 14.87 23.21
C GLY A 56 -4.52 14.17 22.72
N ILE A 57 -4.62 13.35 21.68
CA ILE A 57 -3.50 12.65 21.06
C ILE A 57 -3.03 13.43 19.85
N GLU A 58 -1.85 14.00 19.94
CA GLU A 58 -1.13 14.53 18.78
C GLU A 58 -0.38 13.40 18.08
N PHE A 59 -0.14 13.58 16.78
CA PHE A 59 0.63 12.61 15.99
C PHE A 59 1.46 13.30 14.92
N ILE A 60 2.60 12.69 14.59
CA ILE A 60 3.44 13.04 13.45
C ILE A 60 3.22 11.95 12.42
N GLU A 61 2.66 12.30 11.26
CA GLU A 61 2.49 11.40 10.11
C GLU A 61 3.77 11.36 9.29
N ILE A 62 4.31 10.19 9.04
CA ILE A 62 5.60 9.98 8.39
C ILE A 62 5.43 8.86 7.34
N PRO A 63 5.51 9.14 6.04
CA PRO A 63 5.58 8.10 5.02
C PRO A 63 6.93 7.38 5.09
N VAL A 64 6.95 6.09 4.79
CA VAL A 64 8.15 5.24 4.93
C VAL A 64 8.48 4.37 3.73
N ALA A 65 7.50 4.06 2.89
CA ALA A 65 7.66 3.25 1.68
C ALA A 65 6.42 3.34 0.80
N TYR A 66 6.47 2.71 -0.37
CA TYR A 66 5.27 2.39 -1.15
C TYR A 66 5.01 0.89 -1.17
N ASP A 67 3.74 0.52 -1.10
CA ASP A 67 3.25 -0.82 -1.41
C ASP A 67 2.67 -0.82 -2.82
N GLY A 68 3.00 -1.83 -3.61
CA GLY A 68 2.50 -2.01 -4.96
C GLY A 68 2.02 -3.44 -5.18
N LEU A 69 0.94 -3.61 -5.92
CA LEU A 69 0.41 -4.92 -6.30
C LEU A 69 0.54 -5.15 -7.79
N ALA A 70 0.93 -6.35 -8.19
CA ALA A 70 0.94 -6.75 -9.59
C ALA A 70 -0.25 -7.68 -9.89
N VAL A 71 -0.99 -7.36 -10.94
CA VAL A 71 -1.97 -8.26 -11.54
C VAL A 71 -1.25 -9.04 -12.63
N VAL A 72 -1.31 -10.37 -12.57
CA VAL A 72 -0.48 -11.24 -13.38
C VAL A 72 -1.29 -12.32 -14.08
N VAL A 73 -0.79 -12.77 -15.22
CA VAL A 73 -1.31 -13.88 -16.02
C VAL A 73 -0.19 -14.83 -16.41
N HIS A 74 -0.57 -15.98 -16.97
CA HIS A 74 0.39 -16.90 -17.59
C HIS A 74 1.18 -16.21 -18.72
N PRO A 75 2.47 -16.47 -18.90
CA PRO A 75 3.29 -15.81 -19.91
C PRO A 75 2.79 -16.03 -21.36
N GLU A 76 2.13 -17.15 -21.64
CA GLU A 76 1.52 -17.44 -22.94
C GLU A 76 0.12 -16.82 -23.13
N ASN A 77 -0.40 -16.08 -22.17
CA ASN A 77 -1.63 -15.31 -22.35
C ASN A 77 -1.37 -14.15 -23.31
N ASP A 78 -1.77 -14.27 -24.55
CA ASP A 78 -1.55 -13.29 -25.62
C ASP A 78 -2.73 -12.34 -25.85
N TRP A 79 -3.88 -12.59 -25.21
CA TRP A 79 -5.10 -11.80 -25.39
C TRP A 79 -5.28 -10.66 -24.39
N ALA A 80 -4.75 -10.79 -23.17
CA ALA A 80 -4.82 -9.75 -22.17
C ALA A 80 -3.46 -9.07 -21.97
N SER A 81 -3.42 -7.75 -22.11
CA SER A 81 -2.23 -6.93 -21.85
C SER A 81 -2.51 -5.79 -20.88
N CYS A 82 -3.79 -5.41 -20.78
CA CYS A 82 -4.26 -4.34 -19.91
C CYS A 82 -5.70 -4.63 -19.47
N LEU A 83 -5.98 -4.36 -18.20
CA LEU A 83 -7.35 -4.32 -17.66
C LEU A 83 -7.61 -2.97 -17.00
N THR A 84 -8.87 -2.52 -17.03
CA THR A 84 -9.29 -1.34 -16.25
C THR A 84 -9.53 -1.75 -14.80
N ALA A 85 -9.47 -0.78 -13.88
CA ALA A 85 -9.85 -1.01 -12.49
C ALA A 85 -11.29 -1.55 -12.37
N GLY A 86 -12.21 -1.07 -13.23
CA GLY A 86 -13.59 -1.58 -13.27
C GLY A 86 -13.71 -3.01 -13.76
N GLU A 87 -12.94 -3.40 -14.78
CA GLU A 87 -12.92 -4.81 -15.20
C GLU A 87 -12.41 -5.71 -14.08
N LEU A 88 -11.36 -5.31 -13.37
CA LEU A 88 -10.88 -6.02 -12.19
C LEU A 88 -11.96 -6.10 -11.10
N ARG A 89 -12.66 -5.00 -10.84
CA ARG A 89 -13.78 -4.97 -9.89
C ARG A 89 -14.88 -5.96 -10.29
N GLU A 90 -15.31 -5.96 -11.55
CA GLU A 90 -16.33 -6.89 -12.03
C GLU A 90 -15.90 -8.36 -11.90
N ILE A 91 -14.61 -8.66 -12.08
CA ILE A 91 -14.06 -10.01 -11.91
C ILE A 91 -14.04 -10.41 -10.43
N TRP A 92 -13.61 -9.53 -9.53
CA TRP A 92 -13.28 -9.91 -8.14
C TRP A 92 -14.35 -9.58 -7.11
N LYS A 93 -15.34 -8.74 -7.42
CA LYS A 93 -16.41 -8.39 -6.46
C LYS A 93 -17.17 -9.63 -5.93
N PRO A 94 -17.75 -9.55 -4.73
CA PRO A 94 -18.69 -10.55 -4.26
C PRO A 94 -19.78 -10.80 -5.30
N ASP A 95 -20.22 -12.05 -5.42
CA ASP A 95 -21.28 -12.46 -6.37
C ASP A 95 -20.95 -12.22 -7.87
N SER A 96 -19.68 -12.03 -8.22
CA SER A 96 -19.25 -11.95 -9.62
C SER A 96 -19.63 -13.23 -10.36
N SER A 97 -20.26 -13.07 -11.52
CA SER A 97 -20.60 -14.18 -12.43
C SER A 97 -19.59 -14.34 -13.57
N ILE A 98 -18.50 -13.57 -13.57
CA ILE A 98 -17.45 -13.66 -14.58
C ILE A 98 -16.59 -14.89 -14.27
N ASP A 99 -16.70 -15.91 -15.13
CA ASP A 99 -15.95 -17.15 -15.08
C ASP A 99 -15.19 -17.45 -16.38
N ARG A 100 -15.34 -16.58 -17.40
CA ARG A 100 -14.71 -16.71 -18.72
C ARG A 100 -14.12 -15.39 -19.20
N TRP A 101 -12.99 -15.44 -19.88
CA TRP A 101 -12.32 -14.27 -20.45
C TRP A 101 -13.20 -13.49 -21.43
N GLY A 102 -13.97 -14.20 -22.28
CA GLY A 102 -14.89 -13.56 -23.24
C GLY A 102 -16.02 -12.73 -22.61
N GLN A 103 -16.29 -12.89 -21.30
CA GLN A 103 -17.27 -12.08 -20.60
C GLN A 103 -16.69 -10.70 -20.18
N ILE A 104 -15.35 -10.55 -20.18
CA ILE A 104 -14.70 -9.27 -19.87
C ILE A 104 -14.70 -8.38 -21.13
N ARG A 105 -14.28 -8.95 -22.26
CA ARG A 105 -14.25 -8.26 -23.56
C ARG A 105 -14.55 -9.24 -24.68
N ASP A 106 -15.35 -8.84 -25.65
CA ASP A 106 -15.70 -9.64 -26.83
C ASP A 106 -14.48 -10.08 -27.67
N SER A 107 -13.38 -9.33 -27.55
CA SER A 107 -12.10 -9.64 -28.23
C SER A 107 -11.31 -10.75 -27.56
N TYR A 108 -11.66 -11.13 -26.32
CA TYR A 108 -10.97 -12.18 -25.58
C TYR A 108 -11.56 -13.55 -25.90
N PRO A 109 -10.77 -14.63 -25.78
CA PRO A 109 -11.24 -15.97 -26.07
C PRO A 109 -12.32 -16.42 -25.07
N ASP A 110 -13.28 -17.20 -25.55
CA ASP A 110 -14.28 -17.83 -24.68
C ASP A 110 -13.67 -19.02 -23.92
N ARG A 111 -12.74 -18.75 -23.01
CA ARG A 111 -12.02 -19.72 -22.17
C ARG A 111 -12.28 -19.42 -20.69
N PRO A 112 -12.34 -20.46 -19.83
CA PRO A 112 -12.55 -20.26 -18.39
C PRO A 112 -11.41 -19.45 -17.77
N ILE A 113 -11.72 -18.59 -16.81
CA ILE A 113 -10.72 -17.92 -15.97
C ILE A 113 -10.45 -18.80 -14.75
N LYS A 114 -9.17 -18.94 -14.37
CA LYS A 114 -8.75 -19.50 -13.08
C LYS A 114 -8.14 -18.39 -12.24
N LEU A 115 -8.77 -18.09 -11.11
CA LEU A 115 -8.38 -16.99 -10.24
C LEU A 115 -7.45 -17.49 -9.12
N TYR A 116 -6.40 -16.72 -8.86
CA TYR A 116 -5.41 -16.96 -7.82
C TYR A 116 -5.16 -15.65 -7.06
N GLY A 117 -5.09 -15.72 -5.74
CA GLY A 117 -4.82 -14.55 -4.93
C GLY A 117 -4.42 -14.89 -3.50
N PRO A 118 -3.90 -13.92 -2.74
CA PRO A 118 -3.60 -14.11 -1.33
C PRO A 118 -4.83 -14.53 -0.53
N GLY A 119 -4.61 -15.20 0.59
CA GLY A 119 -5.66 -15.55 1.51
C GLY A 119 -6.16 -14.39 2.35
N THR A 120 -7.24 -14.60 3.09
CA THR A 120 -7.92 -13.57 3.88
C THR A 120 -7.13 -13.06 5.09
N ALA A 121 -6.01 -13.69 5.45
CA ALA A 121 -5.10 -13.20 6.48
C ALA A 121 -4.01 -12.25 5.94
N SER A 122 -3.97 -12.04 4.62
CA SER A 122 -2.97 -11.24 3.94
C SER A 122 -3.37 -9.77 3.83
N GLY A 123 -2.48 -8.85 4.22
CA GLY A 123 -2.65 -7.41 3.96
C GLY A 123 -2.73 -7.06 2.46
N THR A 124 -2.17 -7.88 1.59
CA THR A 124 -2.31 -7.77 0.12
C THR A 124 -3.74 -8.02 -0.33
N TYR A 125 -4.42 -9.00 0.29
CA TYR A 125 -5.83 -9.27 0.05
C TYR A 125 -6.71 -8.08 0.47
N ASP A 126 -6.50 -7.57 1.68
CA ASP A 126 -7.24 -6.41 2.20
C ASP A 126 -7.07 -5.20 1.29
N TYR A 127 -5.82 -4.92 0.90
CA TYR A 127 -5.52 -3.79 0.02
C TYR A 127 -6.14 -3.94 -1.36
N PHE A 128 -5.99 -5.08 -2.01
CA PHE A 128 -6.57 -5.31 -3.33
C PHE A 128 -8.09 -5.14 -3.31
N THR A 129 -8.76 -5.72 -2.33
CA THR A 129 -10.22 -5.64 -2.21
C THR A 129 -10.67 -4.21 -1.90
N GLU A 130 -9.97 -3.48 -1.04
CA GLU A 130 -10.25 -2.06 -0.77
C GLU A 130 -10.06 -1.21 -2.03
N ALA A 131 -8.93 -1.34 -2.72
CA ALA A 131 -8.59 -0.51 -3.88
C ALA A 131 -9.45 -0.81 -5.12
N ILE A 132 -9.81 -2.07 -5.35
CA ILE A 132 -10.51 -2.51 -6.57
C ILE A 132 -12.00 -2.67 -6.33
N VAL A 133 -12.40 -3.31 -5.24
CA VAL A 133 -13.82 -3.56 -4.95
C VAL A 133 -14.45 -2.40 -4.19
N GLY A 134 -13.65 -1.67 -3.41
CA GLY A 134 -14.07 -0.50 -2.63
C GLY A 134 -14.40 -0.80 -1.18
N GLU A 135 -14.17 -2.04 -0.74
CA GLU A 135 -14.36 -2.49 0.64
C GLU A 135 -13.34 -3.60 0.95
N ALA A 136 -12.54 -3.39 2.01
CA ALA A 136 -11.56 -4.39 2.45
C ALA A 136 -12.24 -5.73 2.78
N GLU A 137 -11.57 -6.81 2.46
CA GLU A 137 -12.05 -8.19 2.61
C GLU A 137 -13.26 -8.59 1.73
N ALA A 138 -13.83 -7.66 0.95
CA ALA A 138 -14.95 -7.93 0.06
C ALA A 138 -14.48 -8.55 -1.26
N SER A 139 -14.65 -9.87 -1.43
CA SER A 139 -14.30 -10.59 -2.64
C SER A 139 -15.19 -11.80 -2.86
N ARG A 140 -15.18 -12.31 -4.10
CA ARG A 140 -15.70 -13.65 -4.39
C ARG A 140 -14.89 -14.71 -3.63
N SER A 141 -15.47 -15.87 -3.36
CA SER A 141 -14.84 -16.94 -2.57
C SER A 141 -14.37 -18.14 -3.40
N ASP A 142 -14.62 -18.14 -4.71
CA ASP A 142 -14.35 -19.28 -5.61
C ASP A 142 -13.00 -19.13 -6.36
N PHE A 143 -12.04 -18.47 -5.77
CA PHE A 143 -10.65 -18.40 -6.25
C PHE A 143 -9.74 -19.32 -5.43
N THR A 144 -8.56 -19.65 -5.98
CA THR A 144 -7.53 -20.37 -5.24
C THR A 144 -6.76 -19.39 -4.37
N ALA A 145 -6.97 -19.48 -3.06
CA ALA A 145 -6.31 -18.65 -2.06
C ALA A 145 -5.06 -19.34 -1.50
N SER A 146 -3.99 -18.57 -1.26
CA SER A 146 -2.80 -19.05 -0.54
C SER A 146 -2.10 -17.88 0.14
N GLU A 147 -1.62 -18.12 1.37
CA GLU A 147 -0.71 -17.18 2.07
C GLU A 147 0.75 -17.34 1.58
N ASP A 148 1.06 -18.37 0.81
CA ASP A 148 2.37 -18.60 0.19
C ASP A 148 2.31 -18.19 -1.28
N ASP A 149 2.95 -17.07 -1.61
CA ASP A 149 3.02 -16.52 -2.96
C ASP A 149 3.67 -17.50 -3.96
N ASN A 150 4.57 -18.41 -3.52
CA ASN A 150 5.13 -19.44 -4.39
C ASN A 150 4.03 -20.39 -4.92
N VAL A 151 3.02 -20.67 -4.11
CA VAL A 151 1.88 -21.50 -4.53
C VAL A 151 1.06 -20.75 -5.59
N LEU A 152 0.88 -19.43 -5.43
CA LEU A 152 0.21 -18.59 -6.42
C LEU A 152 0.98 -18.55 -7.74
N VAL A 153 2.30 -18.34 -7.69
CA VAL A 153 3.17 -18.36 -8.87
C VAL A 153 3.08 -19.70 -9.60
N GLN A 154 3.18 -20.82 -8.87
CA GLN A 154 3.05 -22.15 -9.47
C GLN A 154 1.66 -22.38 -10.10
N GLY A 155 0.59 -21.93 -9.45
CA GLY A 155 -0.77 -22.04 -9.97
C GLY A 155 -0.96 -21.27 -11.28
N ILE A 156 -0.42 -20.03 -11.32
CA ILE A 156 -0.52 -19.15 -12.51
C ILE A 156 0.34 -19.68 -13.65
N THR A 157 1.57 -20.09 -13.39
CA THR A 157 2.48 -20.65 -14.41
C THR A 157 2.06 -22.02 -14.90
N GLY A 158 1.26 -22.77 -14.13
CA GLY A 158 0.67 -24.06 -14.51
C GLY A 158 -0.64 -23.96 -15.26
N THR A 159 -1.23 -22.77 -15.42
CA THR A 159 -2.57 -22.58 -15.95
C THR A 159 -2.63 -21.43 -16.94
N GLU A 160 -2.66 -21.72 -18.24
CA GLU A 160 -2.63 -20.72 -19.33
C GLU A 160 -3.74 -19.63 -19.20
N THR A 161 -4.89 -19.99 -18.61
CA THR A 161 -6.02 -19.08 -18.44
C THR A 161 -6.10 -18.44 -17.05
N ALA A 162 -5.00 -18.53 -16.28
CA ALA A 162 -4.94 -17.97 -14.95
C ALA A 162 -4.91 -16.42 -14.99
N LEU A 163 -5.53 -15.84 -13.97
CA LEU A 163 -5.41 -14.45 -13.56
C LEU A 163 -5.20 -14.42 -12.06
N GLY A 164 -4.21 -13.68 -11.59
CA GLY A 164 -3.95 -13.56 -10.16
C GLY A 164 -3.34 -12.21 -9.81
N TYR A 165 -3.12 -11.99 -8.51
CA TYR A 165 -2.44 -10.81 -8.00
C TYR A 165 -1.65 -11.14 -6.73
N PHE A 166 -0.58 -10.39 -6.49
CA PHE A 166 0.26 -10.43 -5.29
C PHE A 166 1.19 -9.20 -5.23
N GLY A 167 2.04 -9.11 -4.23
CA GLY A 167 2.97 -8.00 -4.06
C GLY A 167 3.89 -7.80 -5.27
N LEU A 168 4.15 -6.53 -5.62
CA LEU A 168 4.95 -6.15 -6.79
C LEU A 168 6.34 -6.77 -6.77
N ALA A 169 7.04 -6.74 -5.63
CA ALA A 169 8.38 -7.31 -5.53
C ALA A 169 8.39 -8.82 -5.79
N TYR A 170 7.32 -9.51 -5.39
CA TYR A 170 7.20 -10.93 -5.68
C TYR A 170 7.06 -11.19 -7.17
N TYR A 171 6.32 -10.34 -7.89
CA TYR A 171 6.27 -10.36 -9.34
C TYR A 171 7.66 -10.08 -9.94
N GLU A 172 8.35 -9.03 -9.49
CA GLU A 172 9.67 -8.66 -10.03
C GLU A 172 10.69 -9.81 -9.91
N ASN A 173 10.67 -10.53 -8.78
CA ASN A 173 11.50 -11.72 -8.56
C ASN A 173 11.11 -12.94 -9.42
N ASN A 174 9.96 -12.92 -10.07
CA ASN A 174 9.45 -13.99 -10.94
C ASN A 174 9.02 -13.49 -12.32
N ALA A 175 9.51 -12.33 -12.75
CA ALA A 175 9.14 -11.70 -14.02
C ALA A 175 9.52 -12.51 -15.25
N ASP A 176 10.46 -13.46 -15.12
CA ASP A 176 10.84 -14.43 -16.14
C ASP A 176 9.79 -15.53 -16.37
N LYS A 177 8.89 -15.75 -15.40
CA LYS A 177 7.87 -16.81 -15.40
C LYS A 177 6.45 -16.30 -15.55
N LEU A 178 6.22 -15.01 -15.36
CA LEU A 178 4.90 -14.40 -15.28
C LEU A 178 4.80 -13.21 -16.24
N LYS A 179 3.59 -12.91 -16.67
CA LYS A 179 3.29 -11.70 -17.43
C LYS A 179 2.43 -10.78 -16.56
N ALA A 180 2.94 -9.59 -16.24
CA ALA A 180 2.11 -8.57 -15.61
C ALA A 180 1.15 -7.93 -16.61
N LEU A 181 -0.05 -7.64 -16.16
CA LEU A 181 -0.98 -6.78 -16.86
C LEU A 181 -0.76 -5.33 -16.48
N SER A 182 -0.83 -4.45 -17.48
CA SER A 182 -0.94 -3.02 -17.22
C SER A 182 -2.34 -2.69 -16.70
N ILE A 183 -2.44 -1.66 -15.87
CA ILE A 183 -3.72 -1.20 -15.32
C ILE A 183 -4.06 0.16 -15.91
N ASP A 184 -5.31 0.30 -16.35
CA ASP A 184 -5.91 1.57 -16.68
C ASP A 184 -6.69 2.07 -15.46
N PRO A 185 -6.22 3.12 -14.77
CA PRO A 185 -6.86 3.61 -13.55
C PRO A 185 -8.16 4.37 -13.81
N ASP A 186 -8.32 4.96 -15.00
CA ASP A 186 -9.43 5.85 -15.34
C ASP A 186 -10.44 5.15 -16.26
N GLU A 187 -11.52 4.70 -15.68
CA GLU A 187 -12.68 4.16 -16.41
C GLU A 187 -13.43 5.23 -17.23
N ARG A 188 -13.11 6.49 -17.02
CA ARG A 188 -13.80 7.63 -17.63
C ARG A 188 -13.03 8.08 -18.85
N ASP A 189 -13.71 7.98 -20.00
CA ASP A 189 -13.35 8.64 -21.26
C ASP A 189 -12.23 8.02 -22.12
N GLY A 190 -11.97 6.72 -22.00
CA GLY A 190 -11.25 5.98 -23.06
C GLY A 190 -9.85 6.47 -23.40
N GLY A 191 -9.08 6.96 -22.43
CA GLY A 191 -7.86 7.65 -22.78
C GLY A 191 -6.67 7.63 -21.85
N ALA A 192 -6.78 7.13 -20.63
CA ALA A 192 -5.57 6.97 -19.81
C ALA A 192 -4.74 5.81 -20.37
N PRO A 193 -3.45 6.00 -20.59
CA PRO A 193 -2.62 4.90 -21.05
C PRO A 193 -2.52 3.85 -19.94
N CYS A 194 -2.66 2.59 -20.31
CA CYS A 194 -2.38 1.47 -19.42
C CYS A 194 -0.98 1.60 -18.80
N VAL A 195 -0.88 1.53 -17.51
CA VAL A 195 0.38 1.66 -16.77
C VAL A 195 0.84 0.28 -16.32
N THR A 196 2.06 -0.07 -16.69
CA THR A 196 2.68 -1.33 -16.27
C THR A 196 3.18 -1.20 -14.83
N PRO A 197 2.97 -2.22 -13.96
CA PRO A 197 3.52 -2.22 -12.62
C PRO A 197 5.06 -2.22 -12.64
N GLY A 198 5.66 -1.48 -11.74
CA GLY A 198 7.11 -1.38 -11.57
C GLY A 198 7.48 -0.27 -10.60
N ALA A 199 8.67 -0.34 -10.00
CA ALA A 199 9.12 0.60 -8.99
C ALA A 199 8.99 2.07 -9.45
N GLU A 200 9.38 2.39 -10.68
CA GLU A 200 9.30 3.75 -11.23
C GLU A 200 7.85 4.26 -11.38
N THR A 201 6.93 3.40 -11.82
CA THR A 201 5.52 3.79 -12.01
C THR A 201 4.76 3.89 -10.69
N VAL A 202 5.22 3.18 -9.66
CA VAL A 202 4.76 3.31 -8.28
C VAL A 202 5.27 4.62 -7.68
N LYS A 203 6.59 4.87 -7.71
CA LYS A 203 7.22 6.10 -7.16
C LYS A 203 6.65 7.39 -7.73
N ASN A 204 6.39 7.43 -9.03
CA ASN A 204 5.86 8.62 -9.71
C ASN A 204 4.33 8.72 -9.69
N GLY A 205 3.64 7.89 -8.92
CA GLY A 205 2.21 7.92 -8.72
C GLY A 205 1.34 7.56 -9.94
N ARG A 206 1.95 7.01 -10.99
CA ARG A 206 1.21 6.66 -12.22
C ARG A 206 0.50 5.31 -12.13
N TYR A 207 1.06 4.36 -11.36
CA TYR A 207 0.48 3.02 -11.19
C TYR A 207 -0.56 3.02 -10.08
N ARG A 208 -1.79 3.37 -10.42
CA ARG A 208 -2.93 3.42 -9.50
C ARG A 208 -4.14 2.63 -10.06
N PRO A 209 -5.07 2.18 -9.20
CA PRO A 209 -5.10 2.34 -7.74
C PRO A 209 -4.26 1.29 -6.98
N LEU A 210 -3.43 0.50 -7.66
CA LEU A 210 -2.67 -0.62 -7.09
C LEU A 210 -1.28 -0.23 -6.55
N SER A 211 -1.11 1.04 -6.18
CA SER A 211 0.04 1.51 -5.39
C SER A 211 -0.41 2.51 -4.34
N ARG A 212 0.17 2.44 -3.14
CA ARG A 212 -0.14 3.31 -2.01
C ARG A 212 1.09 3.58 -1.15
N PRO A 213 1.20 4.75 -0.52
CA PRO A 213 2.22 4.98 0.50
C PRO A 213 1.88 4.25 1.81
N LEU A 214 2.93 3.83 2.49
CA LEU A 214 2.90 3.27 3.84
C LEU A 214 3.40 4.31 4.83
N PHE A 215 2.85 4.31 6.03
CA PHE A 215 3.11 5.33 7.04
C PHE A 215 3.48 4.74 8.39
N ILE A 216 4.22 5.52 9.16
CA ILE A 216 4.24 5.42 10.62
C ILE A 216 3.67 6.70 11.22
N TYR A 217 2.92 6.56 12.30
CA TYR A 217 2.38 7.65 13.11
C TYR A 217 3.07 7.64 14.46
N VAL A 218 3.74 8.73 14.81
CA VAL A 218 4.50 8.83 16.06
C VAL A 218 3.77 9.78 17.01
N ASN A 219 3.53 9.33 18.25
CA ASN A 219 2.96 10.16 19.29
C ASN A 219 4.05 11.02 19.95
N PRO A 220 4.04 12.37 19.78
CA PRO A 220 5.09 13.24 20.33
C PRO A 220 5.25 13.13 21.83
N ALA A 221 4.15 12.93 22.57
CA ALA A 221 4.16 12.79 24.03
C ALA A 221 4.85 11.50 24.52
N LYS A 222 5.09 10.53 23.60
CA LYS A 222 5.75 9.25 23.90
C LYS A 222 7.16 9.13 23.33
N ILE A 223 7.72 10.19 22.80
CA ILE A 223 9.08 10.17 22.27
C ILE A 223 10.07 10.11 23.44
N THR A 224 10.56 8.92 23.70
CA THR A 224 11.71 8.66 24.57
C THR A 224 13.01 8.70 23.74
N PRO A 225 14.20 8.77 24.36
CA PRO A 225 15.47 8.65 23.62
C PRO A 225 15.56 7.37 22.75
N THR A 226 14.90 6.28 23.14
CA THR A 226 14.85 5.05 22.34
C THR A 226 13.94 5.20 21.14
N VAL A 227 12.75 5.79 21.31
CA VAL A 227 11.82 6.06 20.19
C VAL A 227 12.47 7.00 19.17
N GLU A 228 13.15 8.06 19.65
CA GLU A 228 13.84 9.01 18.77
C GLU A 228 14.94 8.33 17.95
N LYS A 229 15.75 7.49 18.58
CA LYS A 229 16.77 6.71 17.89
C LYS A 229 16.16 5.73 16.89
N PHE A 230 15.08 5.05 17.28
CA PHE A 230 14.42 4.07 16.42
C PHE A 230 13.84 4.71 15.16
N VAL A 231 13.09 5.82 15.29
CA VAL A 231 12.51 6.51 14.12
C VAL A 231 13.61 7.10 13.23
N THR A 232 14.67 7.65 13.83
CA THR A 232 15.82 8.16 13.07
C THR A 232 16.50 7.03 12.29
N PHE A 233 16.77 5.90 12.95
CA PHE A 233 17.35 4.70 12.32
C PHE A 233 16.44 4.19 11.19
N TYR A 234 15.13 4.11 11.44
CA TYR A 234 14.15 3.68 10.45
C TYR A 234 14.30 4.51 9.16
N LEU A 235 14.20 5.83 9.27
CA LEU A 235 14.21 6.72 8.11
C LEU A 235 15.57 6.78 7.39
N GLN A 236 16.66 6.53 8.11
CA GLN A 236 18.02 6.50 7.54
C GLN A 236 18.36 5.20 6.81
N ASN A 237 17.61 4.11 7.05
CA ASN A 237 17.84 2.81 6.45
C ASN A 237 16.59 2.30 5.71
N ALA A 238 15.57 3.14 5.54
CA ALA A 238 14.28 2.71 5.00
C ALA A 238 14.35 2.33 3.51
N ASP A 239 15.27 2.91 2.74
CA ASP A 239 15.49 2.58 1.33
C ASP A 239 15.93 1.13 1.12
N GLU A 240 16.90 0.67 1.90
CA GLU A 240 17.39 -0.71 1.88
C GLU A 240 16.35 -1.65 2.50
N LEU A 241 15.91 -1.36 3.74
CA LEU A 241 15.02 -2.23 4.49
C LEU A 241 13.61 -2.37 3.86
N ALA A 242 13.09 -1.34 3.22
CA ALA A 242 11.83 -1.44 2.48
C ALA A 242 11.98 -2.39 1.29
N SER A 243 13.08 -2.28 0.55
CA SER A 243 13.37 -3.13 -0.62
C SER A 243 13.56 -4.59 -0.22
N ASP A 244 14.25 -4.86 0.89
CA ASP A 244 14.50 -6.20 1.41
C ASP A 244 13.22 -6.96 1.79
N VAL A 245 12.20 -6.22 2.26
CA VAL A 245 10.90 -6.81 2.63
C VAL A 245 9.86 -6.71 1.52
N GLY A 246 10.27 -6.29 0.32
CA GLY A 246 9.41 -6.33 -0.86
C GLY A 246 8.51 -5.12 -1.07
N TYR A 247 8.81 -3.99 -0.42
CA TYR A 247 8.19 -2.70 -0.71
C TYR A 247 9.04 -1.88 -1.67
N VAL A 248 8.46 -0.83 -2.22
CA VAL A 248 9.18 0.12 -3.07
C VAL A 248 9.67 1.28 -2.20
N ALA A 249 11.00 1.47 -2.17
CA ALA A 249 11.60 2.59 -1.45
C ALA A 249 11.16 3.94 -2.04
N MET A 250 10.99 4.94 -1.17
CA MET A 250 10.73 6.32 -1.61
C MET A 250 12.01 6.94 -2.23
N PRO A 251 11.90 8.07 -2.94
CA PRO A 251 13.06 8.87 -3.28
C PRO A 251 13.83 9.37 -2.05
N ASP A 252 15.15 9.54 -2.17
CA ASP A 252 16.01 9.97 -1.06
C ASP A 252 15.54 11.29 -0.44
N ASP A 253 15.17 12.27 -1.26
CA ASP A 253 14.64 13.58 -0.80
C ASP A 253 13.37 13.41 0.05
N ALA A 254 12.52 12.41 -0.24
CA ALA A 254 11.33 12.14 0.56
C ALA A 254 11.69 11.63 1.96
N TYR A 255 12.73 10.80 2.09
CA TYR A 255 13.25 10.37 3.39
C TYR A 255 13.87 11.53 4.17
N GLU A 256 14.60 12.43 3.50
CA GLU A 256 15.16 13.64 4.14
C GLU A 256 14.04 14.54 4.68
N LEU A 257 13.00 14.81 3.89
CA LEU A 257 11.82 15.58 4.30
C LEU A 257 11.05 14.92 5.44
N ALA A 258 10.86 13.60 5.38
CA ALA A 258 10.22 12.81 6.42
C ALA A 258 11.02 12.88 7.75
N LEU A 259 12.34 12.76 7.68
CA LEU A 259 13.22 12.87 8.84
C LEU A 259 13.18 14.29 9.44
N GLN A 260 13.20 15.33 8.59
CA GLN A 260 13.07 16.70 9.06
C GLN A 260 11.73 16.93 9.75
N ARG A 261 10.61 16.49 9.16
CA ARG A 261 9.28 16.54 9.77
C ARG A 261 9.25 15.90 11.16
N PHE A 262 9.92 14.76 11.31
CA PHE A 262 10.04 14.09 12.61
C PHE A 262 10.89 14.91 13.60
N GLN A 263 12.05 15.43 13.17
CA GLN A 263 12.94 16.24 14.02
C GLN A 263 12.29 17.53 14.49
N ASP A 264 11.55 18.20 13.61
CA ASP A 264 10.81 19.43 13.90
C ASP A 264 9.54 19.19 14.71
N ARG A 265 9.16 17.91 14.95
CA ARG A 265 7.91 17.53 15.65
C ARG A 265 6.65 18.08 14.98
N THR A 266 6.66 18.15 13.65
CA THR A 266 5.52 18.68 12.89
C THR A 266 4.32 17.76 13.01
N SER A 267 3.37 18.11 13.88
CA SER A 267 2.15 17.34 14.12
C SER A 267 1.12 17.50 13.00
N GLY A 268 0.21 16.54 12.93
CA GLY A 268 -0.91 16.52 11.97
C GLY A 268 -0.62 15.71 10.72
N THR A 269 -1.58 15.72 9.81
CA THR A 269 -1.57 14.95 8.57
C THR A 269 -1.37 15.86 7.34
N VAL A 270 -0.72 15.33 6.33
CA VAL A 270 -0.62 15.90 4.97
C VAL A 270 -1.45 15.06 4.01
N PHE A 271 -1.51 13.76 4.26
CA PHE A 271 -2.12 12.78 3.36
C PHE A 271 -3.55 12.39 3.75
N GLY A 272 -3.98 12.64 4.99
CA GLY A 272 -5.33 12.33 5.50
C GLY A 272 -6.34 13.47 5.31
N VAL A 273 -6.02 14.48 4.53
CA VAL A 273 -6.91 15.61 4.25
C VAL A 273 -8.03 15.18 3.29
N GLU A 274 -9.26 15.64 3.54
CA GLU A 274 -10.41 15.31 2.69
C GLU A 274 -10.16 15.75 1.24
N GLY A 275 -10.36 14.82 0.31
CA GLY A 275 -10.15 15.06 -1.14
C GLY A 275 -8.72 14.77 -1.61
N VAL A 276 -7.80 14.39 -0.74
CA VAL A 276 -6.47 13.88 -1.12
C VAL A 276 -6.56 12.38 -1.38
N ASP A 277 -6.31 11.99 -2.62
CA ASP A 277 -6.16 10.57 -2.97
C ASP A 277 -4.71 10.17 -2.73
N ALA A 278 -4.46 9.38 -1.69
CA ALA A 278 -3.13 8.89 -1.39
C ALA A 278 -2.64 7.82 -2.39
N THR A 279 -3.55 7.20 -3.16
CA THR A 279 -3.16 6.29 -4.23
C THR A 279 -2.57 7.09 -5.40
N GLY A 280 -1.40 6.69 -5.86
CA GLY A 280 -0.71 7.42 -6.93
C GLY A 280 -0.15 8.78 -6.53
N THR A 281 -0.03 9.06 -5.24
CA THR A 281 0.52 10.31 -4.73
C THR A 281 2.05 10.32 -4.80
N GLN A 282 2.61 11.44 -5.27
CA GLN A 282 4.03 11.70 -5.14
C GLN A 282 4.33 12.22 -3.73
N VAL A 283 4.75 11.32 -2.85
CA VAL A 283 5.01 11.61 -1.43
C VAL A 283 5.99 12.78 -1.26
N GLU A 284 7.04 12.82 -2.07
CA GLU A 284 8.05 13.89 -2.04
C GLU A 284 7.45 15.27 -2.29
N GLU A 285 6.59 15.40 -3.32
CA GLU A 285 5.95 16.67 -3.66
C GLU A 285 5.05 17.16 -2.53
N MET A 286 4.22 16.28 -1.97
CA MET A 286 3.34 16.63 -0.85
C MET A 286 4.11 17.01 0.41
N LEU A 287 5.20 16.31 0.75
CA LEU A 287 6.03 16.67 1.89
C LEU A 287 6.72 18.02 1.69
N ARG A 288 7.17 18.32 0.46
CA ARG A 288 7.78 19.60 0.11
C ARG A 288 6.77 20.74 0.23
N GLU A 289 5.57 20.59 -0.34
CA GLU A 289 4.49 21.57 -0.22
C GLU A 289 4.09 21.80 1.24
N ALA A 290 4.06 20.74 2.04
CA ALA A 290 3.77 20.85 3.47
C ALA A 290 4.89 21.61 4.22
N ALA A 291 6.15 21.39 3.88
CA ALA A 291 7.28 22.10 4.47
C ALA A 291 7.28 23.59 4.09
N GLU A 292 6.82 23.93 2.88
CA GLU A 292 6.70 25.31 2.39
C GLU A 292 5.41 26.01 2.87
N GLY A 293 4.51 25.30 3.53
CA GLY A 293 3.21 25.83 4.00
C GLY A 293 2.20 26.08 2.87
N THR A 294 2.38 25.40 1.74
CA THR A 294 1.52 25.49 0.54
C THR A 294 0.58 24.30 0.39
N ALA A 295 0.80 23.21 1.15
CA ALA A 295 -0.07 22.04 1.15
C ALA A 295 -1.47 22.39 1.68
N PRO A 296 -2.52 21.71 1.20
CA PRO A 296 -3.82 21.78 1.83
C PRO A 296 -3.69 21.25 3.27
N SER A 297 -3.73 22.13 4.25
CA SER A 297 -3.66 21.77 5.66
C SER A 297 -5.03 21.91 6.28
N ASP A 298 -5.54 20.86 6.93
CA ASP A 298 -6.55 20.98 7.95
C ASP A 298 -5.89 21.54 9.25
N THR A 299 -5.42 22.78 9.18
CA THR A 299 -5.24 23.56 10.39
C THR A 299 -6.61 24.07 10.79
N VAL A 300 -7.31 23.31 11.62
CA VAL A 300 -8.38 23.88 12.44
C VAL A 300 -7.71 24.92 13.32
N ALA A 301 -7.83 26.17 12.93
CA ALA A 301 -7.44 27.29 13.78
C ALA A 301 -8.25 27.18 15.07
N ALA A 302 -7.57 26.96 16.17
CA ALA A 302 -8.15 27.14 17.49
C ALA A 302 -8.47 28.64 17.63
N GLU A 303 -9.76 29.00 17.55
CA GLU A 303 -10.32 30.20 18.14
C GLU A 303 -10.79 29.97 19.56
#